data_6706bfdfec81343dc523f455812f1717
#
_entry.id   6706bfdfec81343dc523f455812f1717
#
_cell.length_a   1.000
_cell.length_b   1.000
_cell.length_c   1.000
_cell.angle_alpha   90.00
_cell.angle_beta   90.00
_cell.angle_gamma   90.00
#
_symmetry.space_group_name_H-M   'P 1'
#
loop_
_entity.id
_entity.type
_entity.pdbx_description
1 polymer ?
#
loop_
_entity_poly.entity_id
_entity_poly.type
_entity_poly.pdbx_seq_one_letter_code
_entity_poly.pdbx_strand_id
1 'polypeptide(L)' 'MPKPAKRRAFLVSELSKRDVVRVYAVLAVTADEALEAVALQAAPDAEVEIVGGLSRDLVKRLRLEPGEVRQV' A
#
# COMPACT_ATOMS: atom_id res chain seq x y z
N MET A 1 -24.82 14.80 -5.05
CA MET A 1 -23.61 14.13 -5.54
C MET A 1 -22.96 13.33 -4.42
N PRO A 2 -22.60 12.10 -4.67
CA PRO A 2 -21.90 11.34 -3.64
C PRO A 2 -20.54 11.99 -3.35
N LYS A 3 -20.17 12.01 -2.07
CA LYS A 3 -18.85 12.51 -1.70
C LYS A 3 -17.79 11.53 -2.23
N PRO A 4 -16.66 12.03 -2.76
CA PRO A 4 -15.59 11.14 -3.16
C PRO A 4 -15.10 10.36 -1.93
N ALA A 5 -14.83 9.09 -2.12
CA ALA A 5 -14.31 8.25 -1.04
C ALA A 5 -12.95 8.77 -0.60
N LYS A 6 -12.73 8.83 0.71
CA LYS A 6 -11.45 9.25 1.26
C LYS A 6 -10.41 8.15 1.06
N ARG A 7 -9.25 8.53 0.59
CA ARG A 7 -8.12 7.62 0.51
C ARG A 7 -7.39 7.55 1.83
N ARG A 8 -6.89 6.37 2.13
CA ARG A 8 -6.08 6.10 3.32
C ARG A 8 -4.75 5.54 2.89
N ALA A 9 -3.72 5.78 3.68
CA ALA A 9 -2.42 5.16 3.44
C ALA A 9 -2.34 3.84 4.18
N PHE A 10 -2.16 2.78 3.42
CA PHE A 10 -2.00 1.43 3.96
C PHE A 10 -0.55 1.01 3.89
N LEU A 11 -0.11 0.27 4.90
CA LEU A 11 1.17 -0.41 4.86
C LEU A 11 0.92 -1.85 4.44
N VAL A 12 1.57 -2.24 3.35
CA VAL A 12 1.42 -3.57 2.75
C VAL A 12 2.77 -4.27 2.77
N SER A 13 2.84 -5.45 3.35
CA SER A 13 4.05 -6.26 3.30
C SER A 13 4.02 -7.20 2.11
N GLU A 14 5.17 -7.38 1.49
CA GLU A 14 5.40 -8.35 0.45
C GLU A 14 6.45 -9.35 0.95
N LEU A 15 6.06 -10.62 1.04
CA LEU A 15 6.97 -11.69 1.43
C LEU A 15 7.30 -12.52 0.19
N SER A 16 8.57 -12.49 -0.22
CA SER A 16 9.03 -13.27 -1.36
C SER A 16 9.42 -14.69 -0.93
N LYS A 17 9.56 -15.59 -1.91
CA LYS A 17 10.02 -16.97 -1.66
C LYS A 17 11.39 -17.05 -1.00
N ARG A 18 12.19 -15.99 -1.11
CA ARG A 18 13.53 -15.94 -0.49
C ARG A 18 13.48 -15.40 0.93
N ASP A 19 12.30 -15.35 1.52
CA ASP A 19 12.07 -14.83 2.87
C ASP A 19 12.47 -13.35 3.02
N VAL A 20 12.46 -12.60 1.92
CA VAL A 20 12.69 -11.16 1.95
C VAL A 20 11.37 -10.47 2.15
N VAL A 21 11.28 -9.65 3.18
CA VAL A 21 10.09 -8.85 3.47
C VAL A 21 10.34 -7.42 3.05
N ARG A 22 9.42 -6.88 2.25
CA ARG A 22 9.43 -5.47 1.88
C ARG A 22 8.11 -4.86 2.29
N VAL A 23 8.13 -3.61 2.73
CA VAL A 23 6.93 -2.91 3.14
C VAL A 23 6.74 -1.71 2.24
N TYR A 24 5.51 -1.54 1.77
CA TYR A 24 5.14 -0.44 0.87
C TYR A 24 4.03 0.39 1.48
N ALA A 25 4.08 1.69 1.23
CA ALA A 25 2.99 2.58 1.55
C ALA A 25 2.16 2.81 0.29
N VAL A 26 0.84 2.63 0.40
CA VAL A 26 -0.09 2.79 -0.72
C VAL A 26 -1.26 3.65 -0.29
N LEU A 27 -1.55 4.69 -1.05
CA LEU A 27 -2.71 5.54 -0.82
C LEU A 27 -3.87 5.02 -1.65
N ALA A 28 -4.88 4.44 -0.98
CA ALA A 28 -6.00 3.79 -1.63
C ALA A 28 -7.30 3.99 -0.86
N VAL A 29 -8.42 3.73 -1.51
CA VAL A 29 -9.75 3.86 -0.90
C VAL A 29 -10.04 2.68 0.02
N THR A 30 -9.64 1.49 -0.38
CA THR A 30 -9.87 0.26 0.39
C THR A 30 -8.58 -0.54 0.55
N ALA A 31 -8.57 -1.43 1.56
CA ALA A 31 -7.45 -2.34 1.76
C ALA A 31 -7.25 -3.26 0.55
N ASP A 32 -8.32 -3.74 -0.05
CA ASP A 32 -8.24 -4.60 -1.24
C ASP A 32 -7.57 -3.89 -2.41
N GLU A 33 -7.87 -2.62 -2.61
CA GLU A 33 -7.25 -1.80 -3.63
C GLU A 33 -5.74 -1.64 -3.38
N ALA A 34 -5.36 -1.43 -2.12
CA ALA A 34 -3.95 -1.32 -1.74
C ALA A 34 -3.21 -2.65 -1.98
N LEU A 35 -3.81 -3.77 -1.60
CA LEU A 35 -3.23 -5.09 -1.84
C LEU A 35 -3.04 -5.37 -3.32
N GLU A 36 -4.04 -5.03 -4.11
CA GLU A 36 -4.00 -5.22 -5.57
C GLU A 36 -2.88 -4.39 -6.21
N ALA A 37 -2.74 -3.15 -5.78
CA ALA A 37 -1.69 -2.26 -6.29
C ALA A 37 -0.29 -2.83 -6.05
N VAL A 38 -0.05 -3.41 -4.87
CA VAL A 38 1.23 -4.04 -4.55
C VAL A 38 1.39 -5.36 -5.30
N ALA A 39 0.31 -6.15 -5.39
CA ALA A 39 0.34 -7.43 -6.10
C ALA A 39 0.70 -7.28 -7.57
N LEU A 40 0.30 -6.18 -8.22
CA LEU A 40 0.60 -5.94 -9.63
C LEU A 40 2.10 -5.82 -9.90
N GLN A 41 2.88 -5.38 -8.93
CA GLN A 41 4.33 -5.23 -9.10
C GLN A 41 5.12 -6.27 -8.31
N ALA A 42 4.46 -7.07 -7.48
CA ALA A 42 5.10 -8.13 -6.71
C ALA A 42 5.39 -9.34 -7.60
N ALA A 43 6.32 -10.18 -7.16
CA ALA A 43 6.56 -11.46 -7.83
C ALA A 43 5.28 -12.32 -7.77
N PRO A 44 5.01 -13.15 -8.80
CA PRO A 44 3.76 -13.94 -8.85
C PRO A 44 3.53 -14.84 -7.65
N ASP A 45 4.61 -15.24 -7.00
CA ASP A 45 4.57 -16.15 -5.86
C ASP A 45 4.75 -15.46 -4.51
N ALA A 46 4.82 -14.13 -4.51
CA ALA A 46 4.94 -13.36 -3.29
C ALA A 46 3.60 -13.27 -2.57
N GLU A 47 3.64 -13.28 -1.24
CA GLU A 47 2.47 -13.04 -0.42
C GLU A 47 2.41 -11.58 -0.02
N VAL A 48 1.24 -10.98 -0.15
CA VAL A 48 1.00 -9.59 0.23
C VAL A 48 -0.09 -9.52 1.30
N GLU A 49 0.12 -8.67 2.31
CA GLU A 49 -0.89 -8.47 3.35
C GLU A 49 -0.82 -7.06 3.91
N ILE A 50 -1.95 -6.59 4.43
CA ILE A 50 -2.02 -5.32 5.13
C ILE A 50 -1.42 -5.51 6.53
N VAL A 51 -0.41 -4.71 6.86
CA VAL A 51 0.25 -4.78 8.17
C VAL A 51 0.04 -3.53 9.02
N GLY A 52 -0.57 -2.49 8.47
CA GLY A 52 -0.84 -1.28 9.21
C GLY A 52 -1.29 -0.15 8.31
N GLY A 53 -1.21 1.07 8.84
CA GLY A 53 -1.54 2.28 8.11
C GLY A 53 -0.63 3.42 8.51
N LEU A 54 -0.65 4.48 7.73
CA LEU A 54 0.12 5.69 7.99
C LEU A 54 -0.81 6.83 8.41
N SER A 55 -0.30 7.68 9.29
CA SER A 55 -1.00 8.91 9.65
C SER A 55 -1.02 9.89 8.49
N ARG A 56 -1.94 10.85 8.54
CA ARG A 56 -2.01 11.92 7.54
C ARG A 56 -0.73 12.73 7.46
N ASP A 57 -0.09 12.95 8.60
CA ASP A 57 1.17 13.71 8.65
C ASP A 57 2.28 12.98 7.91
N LEU A 58 2.37 11.67 8.07
CA LEU A 58 3.36 10.87 7.35
C LEU A 58 3.08 10.84 5.85
N VAL A 59 1.81 10.75 5.46
CA VAL A 59 1.42 10.81 4.05
C VAL A 59 1.89 12.13 3.43
N LYS A 60 1.68 13.24 4.13
CA LYS A 60 2.13 14.55 3.66
C LYS A 60 3.65 14.64 3.56
N ARG A 61 4.37 14.12 4.56
CA ARG A 61 5.84 14.13 4.56
C ARG A 61 6.41 13.30 3.43
N LEU A 62 5.81 12.17 3.14
CA LEU A 62 6.24 11.29 2.05
C LEU A 62 5.78 11.77 0.69
N ARG A 63 4.86 12.73 0.65
CA ARG A 63 4.23 13.23 -0.58
C ARG A 63 3.63 12.09 -1.39
N LEU A 64 2.96 11.18 -0.68
CA LEU A 64 2.38 10.00 -1.27
C LEU A 64 1.16 10.37 -2.13
N GLU A 65 1.15 9.93 -3.37
CA GLU A 65 0.08 10.20 -4.31
C GLU A 65 -0.89 9.01 -4.43
N PRO A 66 -2.15 9.25 -4.81
CA PRO A 66 -3.11 8.16 -5.03
C PRO A 66 -2.60 7.15 -6.05
N GLY A 67 -2.69 5.87 -5.69
CA GLY A 67 -2.24 4.79 -6.57
C GLY A 67 -0.73 4.57 -6.60
N GLU A 68 0.03 5.42 -5.91
CA GLU A 68 1.47 5.25 -5.80
C GLU A 68 1.79 4.10 -4.84
N VAL A 69 2.77 3.28 -5.19
CA VAL A 69 3.31 2.24 -4.32
C VAL A 69 4.75 2.62 -4.01
N ARG A 70 5.00 2.98 -2.76
CA ARG A 70 6.33 3.44 -2.35
C ARG A 70 6.89 2.54 -1.25
N GLN A 71 8.09 2.04 -1.48
CA GLN A 71 8.79 1.25 -0.46
C GLN A 71 9.23 2.16 0.69
N VAL A 72 8.93 1.72 1.89
CA VAL A 72 9.28 2.45 3.12
C VAL A 72 10.28 1.67 3.98
#